data_d50b1bec27c0bda0c79e598aadda7266
#
_entry.id   d50b1bec27c0bda0c79e598aadda7266
#
_cell.length_a   1.000
_cell.length_b   1.000
_cell.length_c   1.000
_cell.angle_alpha   90.00
_cell.angle_beta   90.00
_cell.angle_gamma   90.00
#
_symmetry.space_group_name_H-M   'P 1'
#
loop_
_entity.id
_entity.type
_entity.pdbx_description
1 polymer ?
#
loop_
_entity_poly.entity_id
_entity_poly.type
_entity_poly.pdbx_seq_one_letter_code
_entity_poly.pdbx_strand_id
1 'polypeptide(L)'
;MVDSTAPLHPSDATAVSRSREMSGLSANLSFRVEKADSTSLASYEQFAAQATAGVPQQALWVRSWIEATATEAVIVTMLDQGQPVLALALETATMGSVRAGRYIGGSHANANFPAIRTGYKPDVAAMRQGLIRALAGAKPSVDALFLERQIDVLDDTPNPLLELSTRQSANIGLQVSLKNGFEGVLEKHNTKRRMKKHRYQIRKFDEAGGFRIITASTPEETRRLLHAFFDLKTIWFKEQGVNDVFAGEATHRFFETLFQRALDEKHQPYFLEALEVGGQLRAITGSSKDRGRVVCQFGSIANDELIQYSPGEFLTFHSIKKAIADGCTVYDYGIGDEPYKRMWCDEEVRYFDTVLGLTAKGRLLAGTRSIVTALKRQVKSRPALFGIVKLLRRQRAQLKARS
;
A
#
# COMPACT_ATOMS: atom_id res chain seq x y z
N MET A 1 -54.76 -13.33 55.99
CA MET A 1 -54.07 -14.17 56.98
C MET A 1 -52.61 -14.08 56.58
N VAL A 2 -51.86 -13.20 57.19
CA VAL A 2 -50.94 -13.48 58.32
C VAL A 2 -49.72 -14.23 57.77
N ASP A 3 -48.48 -13.88 57.83
CA ASP A 3 -47.67 -12.91 58.56
C ASP A 3 -46.24 -13.12 58.04
N SER A 4 -45.49 -12.06 57.76
CA SER A 4 -44.42 -11.54 58.55
C SER A 4 -43.22 -12.51 58.77
N THR A 5 -42.05 -12.20 58.34
CA THR A 5 -40.94 -11.54 59.01
C THR A 5 -39.63 -11.75 58.26
N ALA A 6 -38.94 -10.66 57.99
CA ALA A 6 -37.50 -10.67 57.75
C ALA A 6 -36.73 -10.80 59.10
N PRO A 7 -35.44 -11.12 59.13
CA PRO A 7 -34.45 -10.06 59.22
C PRO A 7 -33.13 -10.30 58.46
N LEU A 8 -32.56 -9.20 57.90
CA LEU A 8 -31.26 -8.51 58.16
C LEU A 8 -29.97 -9.37 58.28
N HIS A 9 -29.11 -9.13 57.28
CA HIS A 9 -27.65 -8.84 57.30
C HIS A 9 -26.70 -9.58 58.24
N PRO A 10 -25.43 -9.81 57.85
CA PRO A 10 -24.46 -8.77 57.47
C PRO A 10 -23.59 -9.08 56.22
N SER A 11 -23.26 -8.05 55.48
CA SER A 11 -21.95 -7.39 55.24
C SER A 11 -20.72 -8.28 55.41
N ASP A 12 -19.91 -8.38 54.40
CA ASP A 12 -18.59 -7.76 54.23
C ASP A 12 -17.70 -8.45 53.22
N ALA A 13 -17.04 -7.60 52.43
CA ALA A 13 -15.68 -7.77 51.94
C ALA A 13 -15.33 -8.92 50.99
N THR A 14 -15.42 -8.65 49.68
CA THR A 14 -14.35 -9.06 48.75
C THR A 14 -14.33 -8.16 47.50
N ALA A 15 -14.07 -6.89 47.74
CA ALA A 15 -13.67 -5.94 46.70
C ALA A 15 -12.19 -5.55 46.92
N VAL A 16 -11.29 -6.51 46.82
CA VAL A 16 -9.85 -6.26 46.68
C VAL A 16 -9.24 -7.44 45.95
N SER A 17 -8.74 -7.20 44.78
CA SER A 17 -7.76 -7.95 44.02
C SER A 17 -8.10 -8.19 42.55
N ARG A 18 -8.30 -7.11 41.78
CA ARG A 18 -8.21 -7.13 40.29
C ARG A 18 -7.28 -6.07 39.72
N SER A 19 -6.42 -5.46 40.51
CA SER A 19 -5.54 -4.36 40.10
C SER A 19 -4.04 -4.68 40.25
N ARG A 20 -3.63 -5.94 40.21
CA ARG A 20 -2.20 -6.29 40.44
C ARG A 20 -1.56 -7.26 39.45
N GLU A 21 -2.24 -7.65 38.38
CA GLU A 21 -1.62 -8.50 37.33
C GLU A 21 -1.24 -7.78 36.02
N MET A 22 -1.41 -6.47 35.94
CA MET A 22 -1.04 -5.71 34.73
C MET A 22 0.30 -4.96 34.80
N SER A 23 1.11 -5.16 35.81
CA SER A 23 2.40 -4.43 35.96
C SER A 23 3.66 -5.27 35.64
N GLY A 24 3.51 -6.50 35.14
CA GLY A 24 4.64 -7.42 34.90
C GLY A 24 5.18 -7.50 33.47
N LEU A 25 4.49 -6.98 32.46
CA LEU A 25 4.83 -7.23 31.04
C LEU A 25 5.55 -6.07 30.32
N SER A 26 5.74 -4.93 30.96
CA SER A 26 6.28 -3.71 30.31
C SER A 26 7.81 -3.54 30.42
N ALA A 27 8.54 -4.43 31.06
CA ALA A 27 9.94 -4.16 31.46
C ALA A 27 11.00 -4.45 30.40
N ASN A 28 10.68 -5.05 29.24
CA ASN A 28 11.70 -5.59 28.32
C ASN A 28 11.64 -5.06 26.86
N LEU A 29 10.78 -4.07 26.56
CA LEU A 29 10.78 -3.48 25.22
C LEU A 29 11.90 -2.47 25.06
N SER A 30 12.76 -2.67 24.08
CA SER A 30 13.79 -1.72 23.66
C SER A 30 13.68 -1.39 22.19
N PHE A 31 14.25 -0.25 21.80
CA PHE A 31 14.19 0.25 20.42
C PHE A 31 15.58 0.62 19.95
N ARG A 32 15.89 0.25 18.72
CA ARG A 32 17.08 0.65 17.99
C ARG A 32 16.66 1.47 16.79
N VAL A 33 17.33 2.58 16.55
CA VAL A 33 17.16 3.43 15.37
C VAL A 33 18.52 3.62 14.73
N GLU A 34 18.69 3.08 13.55
CA GLU A 34 19.97 3.05 12.84
C GLU A 34 19.81 3.71 11.47
N LYS A 35 20.86 4.36 10.97
CA LYS A 35 20.88 4.78 9.57
C LYS A 35 20.82 3.52 8.71
N ALA A 36 20.09 3.59 7.60
CA ALA A 36 20.04 2.49 6.64
C ALA A 36 21.38 2.40 5.88
N ASP A 37 22.28 1.59 6.42
CA ASP A 37 23.55 1.19 5.82
C ASP A 37 23.56 -0.30 5.51
N SER A 38 24.65 -0.83 4.98
CA SER A 38 24.77 -2.26 4.62
C SER A 38 24.46 -3.21 5.78
N THR A 39 24.88 -2.86 6.99
CA THR A 39 24.72 -3.73 8.17
C THR A 39 23.28 -3.71 8.69
N SER A 40 22.71 -2.52 8.88
CA SER A 40 21.33 -2.36 9.36
C SER A 40 20.31 -2.87 8.34
N LEU A 41 20.56 -2.70 7.04
CA LEU A 41 19.74 -3.28 5.97
C LEU A 41 19.80 -4.79 5.96
N ALA A 42 20.98 -5.42 6.07
CA ALA A 42 21.10 -6.88 6.14
C ALA A 42 20.34 -7.46 7.33
N SER A 43 20.43 -6.82 8.51
CA SER A 43 19.67 -7.22 9.71
C SER A 43 18.15 -7.07 9.51
N TYR A 44 17.73 -5.97 8.88
CA TYR A 44 16.33 -5.74 8.52
C TYR A 44 15.80 -6.81 7.57
N GLU A 45 16.53 -7.10 6.50
CA GLU A 45 16.16 -8.08 5.48
C GLU A 45 16.01 -9.48 6.07
N GLN A 46 16.94 -9.87 6.93
CA GLN A 46 16.85 -11.15 7.63
C GLN A 46 15.59 -11.26 8.49
N PHE A 47 15.22 -10.17 9.20
CA PHE A 47 13.99 -10.13 9.98
C PHE A 47 12.75 -10.10 9.09
N ALA A 48 12.71 -9.21 8.09
CA ALA A 48 11.55 -9.03 7.21
C ALA A 48 11.20 -10.29 6.40
N ALA A 49 12.20 -11.11 6.04
CA ALA A 49 12.00 -12.37 5.32
C ALA A 49 11.16 -13.39 6.13
N GLN A 50 11.16 -13.30 7.45
CA GLN A 50 10.43 -14.21 8.36
C GLN A 50 9.19 -13.54 9.01
N ALA A 51 9.02 -12.24 8.80
CA ALA A 51 7.96 -11.44 9.37
C ALA A 51 6.75 -11.33 8.43
N THR A 52 5.58 -11.00 8.96
CA THR A 52 4.47 -10.46 8.17
C THR A 52 4.81 -9.01 7.84
N ALA A 53 4.91 -8.67 6.56
CA ALA A 53 5.28 -7.34 6.10
C ALA A 53 4.46 -6.92 4.87
N GLY A 54 4.05 -5.65 4.82
CA GLY A 54 3.46 -5.08 3.61
C GLY A 54 4.49 -4.97 2.48
N VAL A 55 4.02 -4.93 1.24
CA VAL A 55 4.90 -4.87 0.06
C VAL A 55 5.99 -3.81 0.16
N PRO A 56 5.71 -2.54 0.60
CA PRO A 56 6.75 -1.53 0.72
C PRO A 56 7.71 -1.72 1.90
N GLN A 57 7.52 -2.76 2.70
CA GLN A 57 8.41 -3.17 3.79
C GLN A 57 9.08 -4.52 3.51
N GLN A 58 8.91 -5.08 2.32
CA GLN A 58 9.70 -6.24 1.89
C GLN A 58 11.13 -5.84 1.55
N ALA A 59 12.08 -6.73 1.81
CA ALA A 59 13.51 -6.49 1.64
C ALA A 59 13.87 -5.96 0.24
N LEU A 60 13.36 -6.61 -0.80
CA LEU A 60 13.66 -6.24 -2.18
C LEU A 60 13.18 -4.83 -2.53
N TRP A 61 11.97 -4.45 -2.07
CA TRP A 61 11.45 -3.09 -2.24
C TRP A 61 12.29 -2.05 -1.52
N VAL A 62 12.57 -2.28 -0.23
CA VAL A 62 13.34 -1.35 0.62
C VAL A 62 14.73 -1.09 0.04
N ARG A 63 15.46 -2.15 -0.30
CA ARG A 63 16.80 -2.06 -0.90
C ARG A 63 16.76 -1.34 -2.23
N SER A 64 15.88 -1.76 -3.14
CA SER A 64 15.78 -1.16 -4.48
C SER A 64 15.43 0.33 -4.42
N TRP A 65 14.56 0.74 -3.48
CA TRP A 65 14.22 2.15 -3.30
C TRP A 65 15.40 2.97 -2.81
N ILE A 66 16.06 2.53 -1.74
CA ILE A 66 17.19 3.27 -1.14
C ILE A 66 18.32 3.44 -2.16
N GLU A 67 18.67 2.38 -2.88
CA GLU A 67 19.76 2.42 -3.88
C GLU A 67 19.41 3.31 -5.08
N ALA A 68 18.18 3.20 -5.60
CA ALA A 68 17.80 3.95 -6.79
C ALA A 68 17.59 5.44 -6.51
N THR A 69 17.10 5.80 -5.34
CA THR A 69 16.74 7.19 -5.01
C THR A 69 17.80 7.90 -4.18
N ALA A 70 18.79 7.19 -3.64
CA ALA A 70 19.77 7.69 -2.68
C ALA A 70 19.12 8.47 -1.51
N THR A 71 17.89 8.07 -1.13
CA THR A 71 17.14 8.72 -0.07
C THR A 71 17.76 8.45 1.29
N GLU A 72 17.74 9.43 2.18
CA GLU A 72 18.08 9.16 3.57
C GLU A 72 17.02 8.28 4.21
N ALA A 73 17.44 7.18 4.81
CA ALA A 73 16.54 6.26 5.46
C ALA A 73 17.07 5.80 6.82
N VAL A 74 16.15 5.41 7.69
CA VAL A 74 16.44 4.82 9.00
C VAL A 74 15.69 3.51 9.16
N ILE A 75 16.34 2.56 9.80
CA ILE A 75 15.74 1.31 10.25
C ILE A 75 15.40 1.45 11.72
N VAL A 76 14.13 1.24 12.04
CA VAL A 76 13.63 1.20 13.43
C VAL A 76 13.33 -0.22 13.78
N THR A 77 13.98 -0.77 14.78
CA THR A 77 13.75 -2.12 15.27
C THR A 77 13.27 -2.08 16.71
N MET A 78 12.11 -2.68 16.97
CA MET A 78 11.62 -2.95 18.30
C MET A 78 12.05 -4.36 18.72
N LEU A 79 12.65 -4.44 19.89
CA LEU A 79 13.09 -5.70 20.48
C LEU A 79 12.28 -5.98 21.74
N ASP A 80 11.86 -7.22 21.90
CA ASP A 80 11.28 -7.75 23.11
C ASP A 80 12.20 -8.84 23.64
N GLN A 81 12.66 -8.68 24.90
CA GLN A 81 13.68 -9.57 25.49
C GLN A 81 14.94 -9.72 24.60
N GLY A 82 15.34 -8.63 23.94
CA GLY A 82 16.50 -8.62 23.05
C GLY A 82 16.28 -9.22 21.66
N GLN A 83 15.09 -9.77 21.37
CA GLN A 83 14.74 -10.36 20.06
C GLN A 83 13.92 -9.40 19.20
N PRO A 84 14.22 -9.25 17.91
CA PRO A 84 13.42 -8.41 17.00
C PRO A 84 11.98 -8.91 16.92
N VAL A 85 11.03 -8.00 17.09
CA VAL A 85 9.59 -8.32 17.05
C VAL A 85 8.82 -7.43 16.06
N LEU A 86 9.33 -6.21 15.78
CA LEU A 86 8.81 -5.30 14.78
C LEU A 86 9.95 -4.50 14.17
N ALA A 87 9.91 -4.28 12.86
CA ALA A 87 10.84 -3.40 12.18
C ALA A 87 10.12 -2.49 11.18
N LEU A 88 10.67 -1.29 10.99
CA LEU A 88 10.22 -0.29 10.04
C LEU A 88 11.42 0.25 9.27
N ALA A 89 11.36 0.17 7.95
CA ALA A 89 12.21 0.95 7.09
C ALA A 89 11.50 2.27 6.74
N LEU A 90 12.08 3.39 7.13
CA LEU A 90 11.51 4.71 6.94
C LEU A 90 12.46 5.59 6.13
N GLU A 91 11.98 6.20 5.07
CA GLU A 91 12.68 7.32 4.45
C GLU A 91 12.46 8.60 5.26
N THR A 92 13.44 9.47 5.30
CA THR A 92 13.35 10.74 6.00
C THR A 92 13.40 11.90 5.02
N ALA A 93 12.50 12.85 5.20
CA ALA A 93 12.44 14.05 4.38
C ALA A 93 12.38 15.29 5.28
N THR A 94 13.12 16.33 4.89
CA THR A 94 13.13 17.62 5.58
C THR A 94 12.04 18.52 5.00
N MET A 95 11.16 19.02 5.86
CA MET A 95 10.11 19.99 5.55
C MET A 95 10.33 21.26 6.38
N GLY A 96 10.97 22.28 5.80
CA GLY A 96 11.50 23.43 6.56
C GLY A 96 12.52 22.95 7.59
N SER A 97 12.28 23.21 8.88
CA SER A 97 13.14 22.77 9.98
C SER A 97 12.76 21.42 10.59
N VAL A 98 11.72 20.74 10.05
CA VAL A 98 11.17 19.49 10.58
C VAL A 98 11.65 18.32 9.73
N ARG A 99 12.28 17.32 10.33
CA ARG A 99 12.63 16.06 9.68
C ARG A 99 11.53 15.02 9.97
N ALA A 100 10.87 14.58 8.92
CA ALA A 100 9.75 13.63 9.00
C ALA A 100 10.13 12.25 8.45
N GLY A 101 9.74 11.20 9.17
CA GLY A 101 9.81 9.82 8.71
C GLY A 101 8.50 9.40 8.04
N ARG A 102 8.62 8.65 6.94
CA ARG A 102 7.51 8.05 6.20
C ARG A 102 7.90 6.69 5.65
N TYR A 103 6.94 5.87 5.27
CA TYR A 103 7.24 4.60 4.64
C TYR A 103 8.12 4.78 3.39
N ILE A 104 9.06 3.87 3.21
CA ILE A 104 9.91 3.77 2.01
C ILE A 104 9.01 3.64 0.77
N GLY A 105 9.31 4.40 -0.28
CA GLY A 105 8.56 4.39 -1.54
C GLY A 105 7.65 5.60 -1.74
N GLY A 106 7.54 6.49 -0.78
CA GLY A 106 6.81 7.76 -0.89
C GLY A 106 5.39 7.60 -1.41
N SER A 107 5.08 8.23 -2.55
CA SER A 107 3.74 8.15 -3.19
C SER A 107 3.43 6.79 -3.81
N HIS A 108 4.42 5.93 -4.02
CA HIS A 108 4.26 4.60 -4.60
C HIS A 108 3.98 3.52 -3.55
N ALA A 109 4.28 3.79 -2.27
CA ALA A 109 4.00 2.88 -1.16
C ALA A 109 2.50 2.85 -0.86
N ASN A 110 1.87 1.70 -1.07
CA ASN A 110 0.45 1.46 -0.79
C ASN A 110 0.30 0.17 0.03
N ALA A 111 -0.84 0.02 0.72
CA ALA A 111 -1.09 -1.11 1.62
C ALA A 111 0.06 -1.31 2.61
N ASN A 112 0.50 -0.19 3.23
CA ASN A 112 1.62 -0.17 4.13
C ASN A 112 1.33 -0.96 5.41
N PHE A 113 2.28 -1.79 5.81
CA PHE A 113 2.20 -2.60 7.01
C PHE A 113 3.62 -2.86 7.52
N PRO A 114 3.91 -2.70 8.83
CA PRO A 114 5.25 -2.92 9.35
C PRO A 114 5.71 -4.37 9.14
N ALA A 115 7.02 -4.61 9.13
CA ALA A 115 7.50 -5.96 9.33
C ALA A 115 7.30 -6.33 10.79
N ILE A 116 6.47 -7.32 11.09
CA ILE A 116 6.15 -7.76 12.45
C ILE A 116 6.21 -9.27 12.55
N ARG A 117 6.76 -9.80 13.66
CA ARG A 117 6.73 -11.23 13.95
C ARG A 117 5.30 -11.73 13.94
N THR A 118 5.02 -12.76 13.16
CA THR A 118 3.68 -13.34 13.05
C THR A 118 3.13 -13.71 14.43
N GLY A 119 1.91 -13.27 14.72
CA GLY A 119 1.24 -13.52 16.00
C GLY A 119 1.71 -12.66 17.17
N TYR A 120 2.71 -11.79 17.01
CA TYR A 120 3.17 -10.90 18.08
C TYR A 120 2.18 -9.77 18.32
N LYS A 121 1.86 -9.54 19.60
CA LYS A 121 0.96 -8.46 20.04
C LYS A 121 1.71 -7.59 21.05
N PRO A 122 2.14 -6.39 20.65
CA PRO A 122 2.88 -5.49 21.54
C PRO A 122 1.98 -4.89 22.63
N ASP A 123 2.58 -4.55 23.77
CA ASP A 123 2.00 -3.53 24.65
C ASP A 123 2.03 -2.19 23.91
N VAL A 124 0.86 -1.71 23.55
CA VAL A 124 0.68 -0.50 22.73
C VAL A 124 1.22 0.74 23.42
N ALA A 125 1.04 0.86 24.73
CA ALA A 125 1.50 2.03 25.50
C ALA A 125 3.04 2.06 25.54
N ALA A 126 3.67 0.94 25.85
CA ALA A 126 5.12 0.78 25.86
C ALA A 126 5.71 0.97 24.46
N MET A 127 5.12 0.38 23.44
CA MET A 127 5.50 0.56 22.04
C MET A 127 5.47 2.04 21.65
N ARG A 128 4.36 2.75 21.91
CA ARG A 128 4.22 4.16 21.59
C ARG A 128 5.28 5.03 22.25
N GLN A 129 5.48 4.86 23.55
CA GLN A 129 6.46 5.64 24.31
C GLN A 129 7.89 5.34 23.84
N GLY A 130 8.23 4.06 23.63
CA GLY A 130 9.53 3.64 23.16
C GLY A 130 9.84 4.18 21.77
N LEU A 131 8.90 4.07 20.83
CA LEU A 131 9.03 4.58 19.47
C LEU A 131 9.27 6.10 19.45
N ILE A 132 8.47 6.87 20.23
CA ILE A 132 8.64 8.33 20.34
C ILE A 132 10.03 8.67 20.86
N ARG A 133 10.45 8.06 21.98
CA ARG A 133 11.76 8.33 22.60
C ARG A 133 12.90 7.96 21.65
N ALA A 134 12.85 6.82 21.03
CA ALA A 134 13.91 6.33 20.16
C ALA A 134 14.09 7.22 18.92
N LEU A 135 13.01 7.59 18.23
CA LEU A 135 13.08 8.43 17.04
C LEU A 135 13.43 9.88 17.35
N ALA A 136 12.88 10.46 18.42
CA ALA A 136 13.24 11.81 18.86
C ALA A 136 14.68 11.91 19.35
N GLY A 137 15.21 10.83 19.95
CA GLY A 137 16.60 10.74 20.43
C GLY A 137 17.62 10.32 19.37
N ALA A 138 17.19 9.91 18.17
CA ALA A 138 18.10 9.54 17.06
C ALA A 138 18.95 10.73 16.60
N LYS A 139 20.07 10.43 15.94
CA LYS A 139 20.99 11.45 15.41
C LYS A 139 21.22 11.22 13.91
N PRO A 140 20.65 12.10 13.05
CA PRO A 140 19.76 13.24 13.38
C PRO A 140 18.37 12.76 13.83
N SER A 141 17.71 13.55 14.70
CA SER A 141 16.38 13.23 15.23
C SER A 141 15.32 13.22 14.14
N VAL A 142 14.31 12.35 14.29
CA VAL A 142 13.07 12.41 13.53
C VAL A 142 12.04 13.17 14.36
N ASP A 143 11.42 14.19 13.77
CA ASP A 143 10.54 15.11 14.50
C ASP A 143 9.07 14.73 14.39
N ALA A 144 8.69 14.04 13.31
CA ALA A 144 7.33 13.59 13.06
C ALA A 144 7.31 12.30 12.26
N LEU A 145 6.23 11.51 12.40
CA LEU A 145 5.93 10.38 11.53
C LEU A 145 4.65 10.66 10.74
N PHE A 146 4.73 10.35 9.45
CA PHE A 146 3.60 10.36 8.52
C PHE A 146 3.48 8.99 7.85
N LEU A 147 2.81 8.06 8.55
CA LEU A 147 2.61 6.70 8.06
C LEU A 147 1.26 6.62 7.36
N GLU A 148 1.28 6.83 6.06
CA GLU A 148 0.07 6.92 5.24
C GLU A 148 -0.29 5.58 4.60
N ARG A 149 -1.57 5.39 4.23
CA ARG A 149 -2.10 4.25 3.47
C ARG A 149 -1.79 2.90 4.12
N GLN A 150 -1.88 2.83 5.44
CA GLN A 150 -1.72 1.59 6.18
C GLN A 150 -3.00 0.75 6.07
N ILE A 151 -2.83 -0.56 6.05
CA ILE A 151 -3.93 -1.52 6.23
C ILE A 151 -4.01 -1.96 7.69
N ASP A 152 -5.19 -2.38 8.11
CA ASP A 152 -5.48 -2.76 9.49
C ASP A 152 -5.03 -4.19 9.83
N VAL A 153 -5.15 -5.10 8.86
CA VAL A 153 -4.79 -6.50 9.05
C VAL A 153 -4.08 -7.02 7.79
N LEU A 154 -3.03 -7.80 7.98
CA LEU A 154 -2.36 -8.56 6.94
C LEU A 154 -2.13 -9.99 7.45
N ASP A 155 -2.65 -11.00 6.73
CA ASP A 155 -2.54 -12.42 7.08
C ASP A 155 -2.89 -12.68 8.56
N ASP A 156 -4.08 -12.26 8.99
CA ASP A 156 -4.60 -12.34 10.36
C ASP A 156 -3.75 -11.61 11.43
N THR A 157 -2.72 -10.89 11.03
CA THR A 157 -1.88 -10.08 11.93
C THR A 157 -2.41 -8.64 11.96
N PRO A 158 -2.84 -8.12 13.10
CA PRO A 158 -3.27 -6.73 13.23
C PRO A 158 -2.08 -5.77 13.15
N ASN A 159 -2.30 -4.59 12.58
CA ASN A 159 -1.30 -3.53 12.50
C ASN A 159 -1.24 -2.73 13.82
N PRO A 160 -0.21 -2.92 14.65
CA PRO A 160 -0.15 -2.24 15.95
C PRO A 160 0.10 -0.74 15.83
N LEU A 161 0.59 -0.25 14.69
CA LEU A 161 0.84 1.17 14.47
C LEU A 161 -0.45 1.98 14.34
N LEU A 162 -1.59 1.32 14.09
CA LEU A 162 -2.89 2.00 14.04
C LEU A 162 -3.37 2.46 15.42
N GLU A 163 -2.84 1.91 16.49
CA GLU A 163 -3.10 2.36 17.87
C GLU A 163 -2.35 3.66 18.22
N LEU A 164 -1.50 4.16 17.33
CA LEU A 164 -0.90 5.49 17.42
C LEU A 164 -1.96 6.55 17.05
N SER A 165 -1.54 7.79 16.83
CA SER A 165 -2.46 8.88 16.42
C SER A 165 -2.96 8.68 14.99
N THR A 166 -3.91 7.76 14.77
CA THR A 166 -4.35 7.27 13.46
C THR A 166 -5.77 7.69 13.13
N ARG A 167 -6.02 7.93 11.85
CA ARG A 167 -7.33 8.24 11.28
C ARG A 167 -7.55 7.43 10.00
N GLN A 168 -8.80 7.07 9.73
CA GLN A 168 -9.15 6.46 8.46
C GLN A 168 -8.86 7.43 7.30
N SER A 169 -8.18 6.94 6.28
CA SER A 169 -7.90 7.68 5.05
C SER A 169 -9.18 7.95 4.25
N ALA A 170 -9.17 9.01 3.44
CA ALA A 170 -10.25 9.28 2.49
C ALA A 170 -10.15 8.39 1.22
N ASN A 171 -9.11 7.61 1.10
CA ASN A 171 -8.93 6.67 0.01
C ASN A 171 -9.29 5.26 0.49
N ILE A 172 -9.86 4.47 -0.41
CA ILE A 172 -10.07 3.04 -0.24
C ILE A 172 -9.29 2.29 -1.31
N GLY A 173 -9.07 1.01 -1.09
CA GLY A 173 -8.64 0.05 -2.09
C GLY A 173 -9.80 -0.86 -2.48
N LEU A 174 -9.63 -1.62 -3.53
CA LEU A 174 -10.59 -2.58 -4.03
C LEU A 174 -9.90 -3.91 -4.32
N GLN A 175 -10.47 -4.99 -3.82
CA GLN A 175 -9.96 -6.35 -4.05
C GLN A 175 -11.08 -7.33 -4.37
N VAL A 176 -10.71 -8.49 -4.85
CA VAL A 176 -11.62 -9.61 -5.11
C VAL A 176 -11.03 -10.89 -4.55
N SER A 177 -11.86 -11.68 -3.86
CA SER A 177 -11.50 -13.02 -3.42
C SER A 177 -11.50 -13.98 -4.61
N LEU A 178 -10.42 -14.77 -4.73
CA LEU A 178 -10.23 -15.78 -5.75
C LEU A 178 -10.49 -17.21 -5.25
N LYS A 179 -10.88 -17.38 -3.98
CA LYS A 179 -11.05 -18.69 -3.32
C LYS A 179 -12.01 -19.63 -4.05
N ASN A 180 -13.02 -19.08 -4.73
CA ASN A 180 -14.01 -19.85 -5.49
C ASN A 180 -13.64 -20.00 -6.98
N GLY A 181 -12.39 -19.79 -7.35
CA GLY A 181 -11.91 -19.86 -8.71
C GLY A 181 -12.47 -18.77 -9.62
N PHE A 182 -12.22 -18.90 -10.92
CA PHE A 182 -12.59 -17.86 -11.89
C PHE A 182 -14.12 -17.77 -12.09
N GLU A 183 -14.83 -18.89 -12.01
CA GLU A 183 -16.28 -18.90 -12.09
C GLU A 183 -16.90 -18.12 -10.95
N GLY A 184 -16.43 -18.32 -9.70
CA GLY A 184 -16.88 -17.55 -8.55
C GLY A 184 -16.63 -16.04 -8.67
N VAL A 185 -15.54 -15.64 -9.32
CA VAL A 185 -15.31 -14.21 -9.64
C VAL A 185 -16.32 -13.70 -10.65
N LEU A 186 -16.65 -14.48 -11.66
CA LEU A 186 -17.63 -14.10 -12.70
C LEU A 186 -19.08 -14.06 -12.16
N GLU A 187 -19.45 -14.96 -11.27
CA GLU A 187 -20.79 -15.06 -10.68
C GLU A 187 -21.18 -13.82 -9.87
N LYS A 188 -20.22 -13.17 -9.23
CA LYS A 188 -20.43 -11.89 -8.52
C LYS A 188 -20.91 -10.77 -9.45
N HIS A 189 -20.75 -10.96 -10.74
CA HIS A 189 -21.16 -10.03 -11.79
C HIS A 189 -21.87 -10.83 -12.91
N ASN A 190 -22.42 -10.18 -13.92
CA ASN A 190 -23.14 -10.87 -14.99
C ASN A 190 -22.17 -11.72 -15.87
N THR A 191 -22.01 -13.01 -15.54
CA THR A 191 -21.12 -13.97 -16.21
C THR A 191 -21.35 -14.01 -17.72
N LYS A 192 -22.61 -14.14 -18.16
CA LYS A 192 -22.95 -14.23 -19.58
C LYS A 192 -22.49 -12.99 -20.36
N ARG A 193 -22.74 -11.81 -19.79
CA ARG A 193 -22.34 -10.53 -20.39
C ARG A 193 -20.81 -10.41 -20.49
N ARG A 194 -20.08 -10.81 -19.42
CA ARG A 194 -18.61 -10.75 -19.40
C ARG A 194 -17.99 -11.69 -20.40
N MET A 195 -18.44 -12.93 -20.45
CA MET A 195 -17.96 -13.91 -21.42
C MET A 195 -18.31 -13.51 -22.86
N LYS A 196 -19.48 -12.90 -23.11
CA LYS A 196 -19.84 -12.35 -24.42
C LYS A 196 -18.90 -11.20 -24.80
N LYS A 197 -18.62 -10.26 -23.84
CA LYS A 197 -17.69 -9.15 -24.07
C LYS A 197 -16.28 -9.66 -24.36
N HIS A 198 -15.78 -10.62 -23.57
CA HIS A 198 -14.45 -11.19 -23.77
C HIS A 198 -14.29 -11.85 -25.16
N ARG A 199 -15.27 -12.65 -25.60
CA ARG A 199 -15.26 -13.20 -26.98
C ARG A 199 -15.29 -12.13 -28.06
N TYR A 200 -16.04 -11.04 -27.81
CA TYR A 200 -16.06 -9.90 -28.73
C TYR A 200 -14.72 -9.20 -28.80
N GLN A 201 -14.04 -9.02 -27.66
CA GLN A 201 -12.70 -8.43 -27.58
C GLN A 201 -11.68 -9.27 -28.33
N ILE A 202 -11.66 -10.61 -28.14
CA ILE A 202 -10.80 -11.53 -28.90
C ILE A 202 -10.95 -11.28 -30.39
N ARG A 203 -12.19 -11.33 -30.93
CA ARG A 203 -12.42 -11.10 -32.34
C ARG A 203 -11.88 -9.74 -32.82
N LYS A 204 -12.10 -8.68 -32.03
CA LYS A 204 -11.65 -7.33 -32.40
C LYS A 204 -10.13 -7.17 -32.36
N PHE A 205 -9.47 -7.86 -31.45
CA PHE A 205 -8.01 -7.86 -31.38
C PHE A 205 -7.39 -8.75 -32.47
N ASP A 206 -8.05 -9.83 -32.86
CA ASP A 206 -7.65 -10.65 -34.03
C ASP A 206 -7.79 -9.84 -35.33
N GLU A 207 -8.91 -9.13 -35.53
CA GLU A 207 -9.13 -8.21 -36.66
C GLU A 207 -8.07 -7.11 -36.74
N ALA A 208 -7.50 -6.69 -35.56
CA ALA A 208 -6.47 -5.65 -35.45
C ALA A 208 -5.03 -6.18 -35.59
N GLY A 209 -4.84 -7.41 -36.09
CA GLY A 209 -3.52 -8.01 -36.32
C GLY A 209 -3.10 -9.04 -35.29
N GLY A 210 -4.05 -9.54 -34.49
CA GLY A 210 -3.81 -10.53 -33.44
C GLY A 210 -3.36 -9.93 -32.11
N PHE A 211 -3.39 -10.75 -31.08
CA PHE A 211 -2.97 -10.29 -29.73
C PHE A 211 -2.12 -11.34 -29.02
N ARG A 212 -1.35 -10.89 -28.05
CA ARG A 212 -0.65 -11.75 -27.08
C ARG A 212 -0.64 -11.11 -25.68
N ILE A 213 -0.72 -11.97 -24.68
CA ILE A 213 -0.46 -11.58 -23.28
C ILE A 213 1.01 -11.89 -23.00
N ILE A 214 1.73 -10.88 -22.54
CA ILE A 214 3.15 -10.96 -22.22
C ILE A 214 3.29 -10.91 -20.69
N THR A 215 4.05 -11.83 -20.11
CA THR A 215 4.62 -11.68 -18.76
C THR A 215 6.12 -11.51 -18.94
N ALA A 216 6.70 -10.41 -18.49
CA ALA A 216 8.12 -10.14 -18.65
C ALA A 216 8.95 -11.22 -17.93
N SER A 217 9.88 -11.82 -18.68
CA SER A 217 10.74 -12.91 -18.23
C SER A 217 12.23 -12.64 -18.43
N THR A 218 12.55 -11.52 -19.09
CA THR A 218 13.94 -11.08 -19.29
C THR A 218 14.13 -9.62 -18.89
N PRO A 219 15.36 -9.18 -18.59
CA PRO A 219 15.66 -7.79 -18.33
C PRO A 219 15.25 -6.84 -19.48
N GLU A 220 15.38 -7.28 -20.73
CA GLU A 220 15.02 -6.52 -21.92
C GLU A 220 13.50 -6.32 -22.02
N GLU A 221 12.71 -7.38 -21.80
CA GLU A 221 11.25 -7.28 -21.75
C GLU A 221 10.80 -6.39 -20.61
N THR A 222 11.40 -6.57 -19.43
CA THR A 222 11.11 -5.73 -18.26
C THR A 222 11.32 -4.25 -18.58
N ARG A 223 12.46 -3.90 -19.16
CA ARG A 223 12.78 -2.51 -19.56
C ARG A 223 11.80 -2.00 -20.61
N ARG A 224 11.53 -2.80 -21.66
CA ARG A 224 10.57 -2.43 -22.72
C ARG A 224 9.19 -2.12 -22.16
N LEU A 225 8.66 -2.96 -21.26
CA LEU A 225 7.34 -2.77 -20.69
C LEU A 225 7.30 -1.59 -19.71
N LEU A 226 8.33 -1.37 -18.91
CA LEU A 226 8.40 -0.22 -17.98
C LEU A 226 8.49 1.09 -18.76
N HIS A 227 9.33 1.21 -19.78
CA HIS A 227 9.40 2.41 -20.60
C HIS A 227 8.05 2.74 -21.25
N ALA A 228 7.42 1.77 -21.88
CA ALA A 228 6.09 1.97 -22.46
C ALA A 228 5.04 2.37 -21.39
N PHE A 229 5.12 1.80 -20.19
CA PHE A 229 4.27 2.22 -19.09
C PHE A 229 4.50 3.68 -18.70
N PHE A 230 5.76 4.13 -18.55
CA PHE A 230 6.07 5.50 -18.18
C PHE A 230 5.60 6.50 -19.26
N ASP A 231 5.80 6.19 -20.53
CA ASP A 231 5.34 7.01 -21.65
C ASP A 231 3.81 7.18 -21.62
N LEU A 232 3.08 6.08 -21.49
CA LEU A 232 1.62 6.09 -21.41
C LEU A 232 1.13 6.87 -20.17
N LYS A 233 1.84 6.77 -19.04
CA LYS A 233 1.50 7.53 -17.81
C LYS A 233 1.75 9.01 -17.98
N THR A 234 2.87 9.40 -18.55
CA THR A 234 3.20 10.82 -18.81
C THR A 234 2.13 11.47 -19.67
N ILE A 235 1.69 10.80 -20.75
CA ILE A 235 0.59 11.27 -21.59
C ILE A 235 -0.70 11.43 -20.75
N TRP A 236 -1.07 10.40 -19.99
CA TRP A 236 -2.28 10.41 -19.18
C TRP A 236 -2.27 11.51 -18.10
N PHE A 237 -1.16 11.68 -17.37
CA PHE A 237 -1.04 12.72 -16.34
C PHE A 237 -1.14 14.13 -16.93
N LYS A 238 -0.53 14.33 -18.10
CA LYS A 238 -0.64 15.59 -18.86
C LYS A 238 -2.09 15.89 -19.25
N GLU A 239 -2.81 14.92 -19.79
CA GLU A 239 -4.23 15.04 -20.13
C GLU A 239 -5.13 15.32 -18.93
N GLN A 240 -4.82 14.72 -17.76
CA GLN A 240 -5.58 14.97 -16.53
C GLN A 240 -5.18 16.26 -15.81
N GLY A 241 -4.10 16.93 -16.20
CA GLY A 241 -3.58 18.14 -15.56
C GLY A 241 -3.16 17.93 -14.12
N VAL A 242 -2.60 16.76 -13.80
CA VAL A 242 -2.08 16.43 -12.49
C VAL A 242 -0.59 16.11 -12.57
N ASN A 243 0.10 16.25 -11.43
CA ASN A 243 1.54 15.97 -11.38
C ASN A 243 1.81 14.49 -11.64
N ASP A 244 2.74 14.21 -12.55
CA ASP A 244 3.19 12.85 -12.85
C ASP A 244 4.13 12.36 -11.73
N VAL A 245 3.63 11.44 -10.94
CA VAL A 245 4.39 10.84 -9.83
C VAL A 245 5.46 9.86 -10.31
N PHE A 246 5.40 9.44 -11.58
CA PHE A 246 6.38 8.54 -12.19
C PHE A 246 7.47 9.26 -12.98
N ALA A 247 7.39 10.57 -13.21
CA ALA A 247 8.31 11.31 -14.11
C ALA A 247 9.77 11.38 -13.61
N GLY A 248 10.04 11.05 -12.36
CA GLY A 248 11.39 11.18 -11.80
C GLY A 248 12.32 10.05 -12.25
N GLU A 249 13.52 10.37 -12.73
CA GLU A 249 14.57 9.41 -13.08
C GLU A 249 14.86 8.38 -11.96
N ALA A 250 14.91 8.85 -10.71
CA ALA A 250 15.07 7.98 -9.56
C ALA A 250 13.91 6.98 -9.41
N THR A 251 12.68 7.38 -9.75
CA THR A 251 11.51 6.49 -9.77
C THR A 251 11.62 5.46 -10.90
N HIS A 252 12.07 5.87 -12.08
CA HIS A 252 12.32 4.93 -13.18
C HIS A 252 13.39 3.89 -12.78
N ARG A 253 14.54 4.34 -12.28
CA ARG A 253 15.60 3.44 -11.78
C ARG A 253 15.09 2.49 -10.70
N PHE A 254 14.26 2.99 -9.77
CA PHE A 254 13.67 2.15 -8.74
C PHE A 254 12.85 1.00 -9.31
N PHE A 255 11.89 1.30 -10.21
CA PHE A 255 11.05 0.24 -10.78
C PHE A 255 11.86 -0.70 -11.68
N GLU A 256 12.80 -0.20 -12.47
CA GLU A 256 13.69 -1.05 -13.26
C GLU A 256 14.49 -2.00 -12.38
N THR A 257 15.13 -1.46 -11.32
CA THR A 257 15.91 -2.28 -10.38
C THR A 257 15.04 -3.32 -9.67
N LEU A 258 13.85 -2.91 -9.19
CA LEU A 258 12.93 -3.79 -8.47
C LEU A 258 12.46 -4.95 -9.33
N PHE A 259 11.96 -4.67 -10.54
CA PHE A 259 11.40 -5.70 -11.41
C PHE A 259 12.49 -6.57 -12.07
N GLN A 260 13.68 -6.03 -12.34
CA GLN A 260 14.80 -6.83 -12.85
C GLN A 260 15.33 -7.79 -11.79
N ARG A 261 15.55 -7.33 -10.55
CA ARG A 261 15.97 -8.20 -9.45
C ARG A 261 14.93 -9.28 -9.12
N ALA A 262 13.66 -8.97 -9.29
CA ALA A 262 12.60 -9.95 -9.06
C ALA A 262 12.65 -11.13 -10.05
N LEU A 263 13.29 -10.99 -11.23
CA LEU A 263 13.48 -12.09 -12.16
C LEU A 263 14.40 -13.18 -11.60
N ASP A 264 15.35 -12.81 -10.74
CA ASP A 264 16.31 -13.74 -10.14
C ASP A 264 15.73 -14.46 -8.91
N GLU A 265 14.58 -13.99 -8.41
CA GLU A 265 13.92 -14.60 -7.25
C GLU A 265 13.06 -15.80 -7.65
N LYS A 266 13.17 -16.89 -6.90
CA LYS A 266 12.50 -18.17 -7.19
C LYS A 266 11.00 -18.07 -7.49
N HIS A 267 10.29 -17.09 -6.88
CA HIS A 267 8.84 -16.91 -7.01
C HIS A 267 8.44 -15.62 -7.72
N GLN A 268 9.43 -14.93 -8.30
CA GLN A 268 9.26 -13.65 -9.00
C GLN A 268 8.22 -12.75 -8.30
N PRO A 269 8.58 -12.17 -7.12
CA PRO A 269 7.62 -11.45 -6.26
C PRO A 269 7.07 -10.16 -6.89
N TYR A 270 7.74 -9.64 -7.93
CA TYR A 270 7.27 -8.51 -8.74
C TYR A 270 7.32 -8.89 -10.21
N PHE A 271 6.25 -8.63 -10.94
CA PHE A 271 6.13 -9.00 -12.35
C PHE A 271 5.34 -7.97 -13.15
N LEU A 272 5.66 -7.89 -14.43
CA LEU A 272 4.96 -7.04 -15.40
C LEU A 272 4.14 -7.93 -16.32
N GLU A 273 2.89 -7.52 -16.57
CA GLU A 273 2.03 -8.13 -17.59
C GLU A 273 1.60 -7.07 -18.60
N ALA A 274 1.48 -7.45 -19.84
CA ALA A 274 1.03 -6.57 -20.90
C ALA A 274 0.14 -7.28 -21.91
N LEU A 275 -0.77 -6.52 -22.50
CA LEU A 275 -1.50 -6.87 -23.71
C LEU A 275 -0.87 -6.15 -24.89
N GLU A 276 -0.40 -6.91 -25.86
CA GLU A 276 0.05 -6.43 -27.16
C GLU A 276 -0.99 -6.82 -28.22
N VAL A 277 -1.40 -5.87 -29.07
CA VAL A 277 -2.34 -6.09 -30.18
C VAL A 277 -1.76 -5.44 -31.43
N GLY A 278 -1.66 -6.19 -32.52
CA GLY A 278 -1.09 -5.70 -33.77
C GLY A 278 0.36 -5.21 -33.62
N GLY A 279 1.15 -5.86 -32.75
CA GLY A 279 2.53 -5.48 -32.42
C GLY A 279 2.72 -4.25 -31.52
N GLN A 280 1.62 -3.66 -30.99
CA GLN A 280 1.69 -2.49 -30.12
C GLN A 280 1.16 -2.80 -28.71
N LEU A 281 1.81 -2.26 -27.68
CA LEU A 281 1.40 -2.41 -26.27
C LEU A 281 0.17 -1.55 -25.99
N ARG A 282 -0.95 -2.19 -25.62
CA ARG A 282 -2.25 -1.53 -25.40
C ARG A 282 -2.63 -1.43 -23.91
N ALA A 283 -2.15 -2.34 -23.09
CA ALA A 283 -2.32 -2.29 -21.65
C ALA A 283 -1.09 -2.90 -20.96
N ILE A 284 -0.69 -2.32 -19.83
CA ILE A 284 0.46 -2.77 -19.04
C ILE A 284 0.09 -2.67 -17.56
N THR A 285 0.44 -3.70 -16.79
CA THR A 285 0.34 -3.69 -15.32
C THR A 285 1.65 -4.14 -14.69
N GLY A 286 2.01 -3.50 -13.58
CA GLY A 286 3.06 -3.97 -12.67
C GLY A 286 2.43 -4.42 -11.36
N SER A 287 2.71 -5.64 -10.96
CA SER A 287 2.10 -6.28 -9.79
C SER A 287 3.15 -6.88 -8.88
N SER A 288 2.78 -7.05 -7.61
CA SER A 288 3.52 -7.88 -6.67
C SER A 288 2.72 -9.13 -6.32
N LYS A 289 3.42 -10.22 -5.96
CA LYS A 289 2.82 -11.46 -5.50
C LYS A 289 3.49 -11.92 -4.21
N ASP A 290 2.72 -12.08 -3.15
CA ASP A 290 3.18 -12.58 -1.88
C ASP A 290 2.06 -13.33 -1.15
N ARG A 291 2.37 -14.47 -0.51
CA ARG A 291 1.46 -15.25 0.34
C ARG A 291 0.07 -15.45 -0.24
N GLY A 292 -0.01 -15.81 -1.53
CA GLY A 292 -1.29 -16.04 -2.20
C GLY A 292 -2.11 -14.78 -2.51
N ARG A 293 -1.49 -13.60 -2.40
CA ARG A 293 -2.09 -12.31 -2.79
C ARG A 293 -1.32 -11.73 -3.98
N VAL A 294 -2.04 -11.29 -4.99
CA VAL A 294 -1.52 -10.41 -6.05
C VAL A 294 -2.00 -8.99 -5.77
N VAL A 295 -1.09 -8.02 -5.81
CA VAL A 295 -1.42 -6.59 -5.68
C VAL A 295 -0.99 -5.87 -6.94
N CYS A 296 -1.93 -5.27 -7.66
CA CYS A 296 -1.65 -4.40 -8.80
C CYS A 296 -1.10 -3.06 -8.29
N GLN A 297 0.20 -2.84 -8.43
CA GLN A 297 0.89 -1.64 -7.96
C GLN A 297 0.62 -0.44 -8.86
N PHE A 298 0.57 -0.69 -10.18
CA PHE A 298 0.29 0.32 -11.19
C PHE A 298 -0.22 -0.31 -12.49
N GLY A 299 -0.84 0.50 -13.32
CA GLY A 299 -1.25 0.09 -14.65
C GLY A 299 -1.48 1.28 -15.57
N SER A 300 -1.37 1.06 -16.87
CA SER A 300 -1.68 2.04 -17.91
C SER A 300 -2.32 1.36 -19.11
N ILE A 301 -3.07 2.15 -19.88
CA ILE A 301 -3.68 1.74 -21.14
C ILE A 301 -3.37 2.78 -22.21
N ALA A 302 -3.18 2.33 -23.46
CA ALA A 302 -3.06 3.21 -24.59
C ALA A 302 -4.41 3.90 -24.89
N ASN A 303 -4.35 5.19 -25.19
CA ASN A 303 -5.52 5.98 -25.59
C ASN A 303 -5.54 6.12 -27.12
N ASP A 304 -5.90 5.05 -27.81
CA ASP A 304 -5.91 4.94 -29.25
C ASP A 304 -7.23 4.35 -29.78
N GLU A 305 -7.27 3.94 -31.04
CA GLU A 305 -8.48 3.41 -31.70
C GLU A 305 -9.05 2.15 -31.04
N LEU A 306 -8.21 1.38 -30.30
CA LEU A 306 -8.64 0.15 -29.62
C LEU A 306 -9.15 0.38 -28.20
N ILE A 307 -9.07 1.61 -27.66
CA ILE A 307 -9.54 1.96 -26.29
C ILE A 307 -11.00 1.58 -26.07
N GLN A 308 -11.84 1.72 -27.09
CA GLN A 308 -13.26 1.36 -27.08
C GLN A 308 -13.52 -0.12 -26.77
N TYR A 309 -12.55 -1.00 -27.04
CA TYR A 309 -12.63 -2.42 -26.74
C TYR A 309 -12.08 -2.78 -25.36
N SER A 310 -11.72 -1.76 -24.54
CA SER A 310 -11.29 -1.93 -23.14
C SER A 310 -10.10 -2.89 -22.98
N PRO A 311 -8.91 -2.59 -23.54
CA PRO A 311 -7.72 -3.45 -23.45
C PRO A 311 -7.27 -3.72 -22.01
N GLY A 312 -7.43 -2.77 -21.10
CA GLY A 312 -7.14 -2.96 -19.68
C GLY A 312 -8.04 -4.00 -19.01
N GLU A 313 -9.34 -4.03 -19.34
CA GLU A 313 -10.25 -5.06 -18.83
C GLU A 313 -9.92 -6.44 -19.39
N PHE A 314 -9.49 -6.51 -20.66
CA PHE A 314 -9.04 -7.75 -21.27
C PHE A 314 -7.79 -8.29 -20.58
N LEU A 315 -6.79 -7.45 -20.33
CA LEU A 315 -5.59 -7.84 -19.58
C LEU A 315 -5.96 -8.33 -18.18
N THR A 316 -6.83 -7.59 -17.46
CA THR A 316 -7.33 -7.98 -16.12
C THR A 316 -7.97 -9.37 -16.12
N PHE A 317 -8.77 -9.71 -17.12
CA PHE A 317 -9.38 -11.02 -17.24
C PHE A 317 -8.31 -12.12 -17.24
N HIS A 318 -7.22 -11.93 -17.98
CA HIS A 318 -6.11 -12.86 -18.06
C HIS A 318 -5.27 -12.88 -16.78
N SER A 319 -4.98 -11.71 -16.18
CA SER A 319 -4.24 -11.60 -14.93
C SER A 319 -4.94 -12.31 -13.76
N ILE A 320 -6.26 -12.17 -13.64
CA ILE A 320 -7.04 -12.89 -12.61
C ILE A 320 -6.98 -14.40 -12.83
N LYS A 321 -7.16 -14.87 -14.09
CA LYS A 321 -7.05 -16.30 -14.42
C LYS A 321 -5.69 -16.85 -14.07
N LYS A 322 -4.63 -16.12 -14.41
CA LYS A 322 -3.26 -16.48 -14.08
C LYS A 322 -3.03 -16.52 -12.56
N ALA A 323 -3.48 -15.52 -11.82
CA ALA A 323 -3.36 -15.48 -10.37
C ALA A 323 -4.01 -16.71 -9.71
N ILE A 324 -5.19 -17.13 -10.20
CA ILE A 324 -5.86 -18.36 -9.73
C ILE A 324 -5.03 -19.60 -10.07
N ALA A 325 -4.52 -19.70 -11.29
CA ALA A 325 -3.68 -20.80 -11.71
C ALA A 325 -2.37 -20.90 -10.89
N ASP A 326 -1.84 -19.74 -10.46
CA ASP A 326 -0.69 -19.63 -9.58
C ASP A 326 -1.04 -19.91 -8.09
N GLY A 327 -2.28 -20.28 -7.77
CA GLY A 327 -2.73 -20.61 -6.41
C GLY A 327 -3.02 -19.39 -5.52
N CYS A 328 -3.16 -18.20 -6.09
CA CYS A 328 -3.51 -17.00 -5.32
C CYS A 328 -4.98 -17.01 -4.90
N THR A 329 -5.24 -16.45 -3.73
CA THR A 329 -6.58 -16.38 -3.11
C THR A 329 -7.18 -14.98 -3.11
N VAL A 330 -6.38 -13.95 -3.40
CA VAL A 330 -6.80 -12.55 -3.47
C VAL A 330 -6.13 -11.85 -4.66
N TYR A 331 -6.91 -11.06 -5.40
CA TYR A 331 -6.41 -10.07 -6.35
C TYR A 331 -6.81 -8.67 -5.89
N ASP A 332 -5.81 -7.87 -5.50
CA ASP A 332 -5.95 -6.53 -4.96
C ASP A 332 -5.57 -5.50 -6.05
N TYR A 333 -6.52 -4.64 -6.41
CA TYR A 333 -6.30 -3.57 -7.39
C TYR A 333 -5.63 -2.32 -6.80
N GLY A 334 -5.25 -2.39 -5.53
CA GLY A 334 -4.64 -1.28 -4.83
C GLY A 334 -5.58 -0.11 -4.60
N ILE A 335 -4.98 1.02 -4.26
CA ILE A 335 -5.70 2.24 -3.89
C ILE A 335 -6.50 2.84 -5.06
N GLY A 336 -7.68 3.34 -4.75
CA GLY A 336 -8.57 4.07 -5.68
C GLY A 336 -9.91 3.38 -5.89
N ASP A 337 -10.95 4.21 -6.04
CA ASP A 337 -12.33 3.80 -6.28
C ASP A 337 -12.75 4.16 -7.71
N GLU A 338 -12.08 3.53 -8.68
CA GLU A 338 -12.40 3.74 -10.09
C GLU A 338 -13.47 2.75 -10.56
N PRO A 339 -14.41 3.19 -11.45
CA PRO A 339 -15.50 2.33 -11.93
C PRO A 339 -15.05 1.00 -12.55
N TYR A 340 -13.89 0.98 -13.24
CA TYR A 340 -13.38 -0.24 -13.85
C TYR A 340 -12.93 -1.28 -12.81
N LYS A 341 -12.45 -0.85 -11.63
CA LYS A 341 -12.10 -1.76 -10.52
C LYS A 341 -13.37 -2.36 -9.91
N ARG A 342 -14.41 -1.56 -9.72
CA ARG A 342 -15.72 -2.01 -9.21
C ARG A 342 -16.38 -3.06 -10.12
N MET A 343 -15.97 -3.14 -11.38
CA MET A 343 -16.44 -4.22 -12.26
C MET A 343 -15.89 -5.60 -11.87
N TRP A 344 -14.77 -5.67 -11.14
CA TRP A 344 -14.11 -6.92 -10.76
C TRP A 344 -14.12 -7.15 -9.25
N CYS A 345 -14.08 -6.09 -8.49
CA CYS A 345 -13.90 -6.11 -7.04
C CYS A 345 -15.23 -5.89 -6.32
N ASP A 346 -15.45 -6.67 -5.29
CA ASP A 346 -16.60 -6.61 -4.39
C ASP A 346 -16.22 -6.32 -2.93
N GLU A 347 -14.94 -6.32 -2.62
CA GLU A 347 -14.44 -6.05 -1.29
C GLU A 347 -13.68 -4.72 -1.25
N GLU A 348 -13.98 -3.90 -0.24
CA GLU A 348 -13.29 -2.64 0.02
C GLU A 348 -12.17 -2.84 1.05
N VAL A 349 -10.98 -2.36 0.71
CA VAL A 349 -9.84 -2.28 1.63
C VAL A 349 -9.79 -0.88 2.22
N ARG A 350 -9.87 -0.77 3.54
CA ARG A 350 -9.74 0.51 4.24
C ARG A 350 -8.28 0.84 4.47
N TYR A 351 -7.96 2.09 4.23
CA TYR A 351 -6.64 2.62 4.54
C TYR A 351 -6.68 3.56 5.74
N PHE A 352 -5.55 3.66 6.42
CA PHE A 352 -5.39 4.46 7.62
C PHE A 352 -4.12 5.30 7.52
N ASP A 353 -4.18 6.52 8.06
CA ASP A 353 -3.07 7.46 8.06
C ASP A 353 -2.72 7.83 9.51
N THR A 354 -1.49 7.54 9.93
CA THR A 354 -0.96 7.92 11.23
C THR A 354 -0.15 9.20 11.10
N VAL A 355 -0.48 10.20 11.89
CA VAL A 355 0.23 11.49 11.96
C VAL A 355 0.65 11.71 13.40
N LEU A 356 1.94 11.55 13.70
CA LEU A 356 2.49 11.60 15.05
C LEU A 356 3.65 12.60 15.15
N GLY A 357 3.46 13.65 15.95
CA GLY A 357 4.54 14.58 16.29
C GLY A 357 5.39 14.04 17.44
N LEU A 358 6.69 13.88 17.21
CA LEU A 358 7.64 13.30 18.17
C LEU A 358 8.33 14.39 19.01
N THR A 359 8.63 15.55 18.40
CA THR A 359 9.20 16.74 19.07
C THR A 359 8.19 17.90 19.09
N ALA A 360 8.50 19.00 19.75
CA ALA A 360 7.64 20.19 19.80
C ALA A 360 7.34 20.72 18.37
N LYS A 361 8.39 20.90 17.55
CA LYS A 361 8.23 21.34 16.15
C LYS A 361 7.50 20.33 15.29
N GLY A 362 7.73 19.03 15.52
CA GLY A 362 7.00 17.95 14.85
C GLY A 362 5.51 17.94 15.21
N ARG A 363 5.14 18.22 16.46
CA ARG A 363 3.72 18.34 16.88
C ARG A 363 3.01 19.49 16.18
N LEU A 364 3.67 20.64 16.01
CA LEU A 364 3.11 21.78 15.28
C LEU A 364 2.83 21.42 13.81
N LEU A 365 3.79 20.80 13.13
CA LEU A 365 3.62 20.35 11.73
C LEU A 365 2.52 19.27 11.63
N ALA A 366 2.48 18.31 12.54
CA ALA A 366 1.45 17.27 12.57
C ALA A 366 0.04 17.86 12.75
N GLY A 367 -0.10 18.90 13.58
CA GLY A 367 -1.36 19.63 13.77
C GLY A 367 -1.86 20.30 12.49
N THR A 368 -0.98 21.07 11.82
CA THR A 368 -1.34 21.74 10.54
C THR A 368 -1.68 20.74 9.45
N ARG A 369 -0.91 19.63 9.32
CA ARG A 369 -1.19 18.58 8.33
C ARG A 369 -2.53 17.88 8.60
N SER A 370 -2.87 17.66 9.86
CA SER A 370 -4.15 17.08 10.26
C SER A 370 -5.34 17.93 9.83
N ILE A 371 -5.25 19.26 9.97
CA ILE A 371 -6.29 20.21 9.52
C ILE A 371 -6.43 20.16 8.00
N VAL A 372 -5.33 20.24 7.26
CA VAL A 372 -5.33 20.17 5.79
C VAL A 372 -5.94 18.85 5.29
N THR A 373 -5.62 17.74 5.94
CA THR A 373 -6.17 16.42 5.60
C THR A 373 -7.66 16.34 5.87
N ALA A 374 -8.13 16.90 6.99
CA ALA A 374 -9.56 16.97 7.32
C ALA A 374 -10.35 17.80 6.28
N LEU A 375 -9.81 18.94 5.86
CA LEU A 375 -10.40 19.77 4.80
C LEU A 375 -10.47 19.02 3.45
N LYS A 376 -9.39 18.37 3.05
CA LYS A 376 -9.36 17.54 1.83
C LYS A 376 -10.40 16.42 1.88
N ARG A 377 -10.61 15.79 3.05
CA ARG A 377 -11.64 14.76 3.24
C ARG A 377 -13.03 15.32 3.06
N GLN A 378 -13.33 16.49 3.64
CA GLN A 378 -14.61 17.16 3.47
C GLN A 378 -14.91 17.53 2.00
N VAL A 379 -13.90 17.97 1.25
CA VAL A 379 -14.05 18.25 -0.19
C VAL A 379 -14.33 16.96 -0.97
N LYS A 380 -13.60 15.88 -0.68
CA LYS A 380 -13.81 14.57 -1.35
C LYS A 380 -15.16 13.93 -1.02
N SER A 381 -15.67 14.09 0.20
CA SER A 381 -16.97 13.54 0.61
C SER A 381 -18.16 14.25 0.00
N ARG A 382 -17.95 15.38 -0.71
CA ARG A 382 -19.00 16.14 -1.40
C ARG A 382 -18.80 16.04 -2.92
N PRO A 383 -19.53 15.14 -3.63
CA PRO A 383 -19.31 14.90 -5.07
C PRO A 383 -19.34 16.15 -5.94
N ALA A 384 -20.25 17.10 -5.63
CA ALA A 384 -20.35 18.37 -6.35
C ALA A 384 -19.07 19.22 -6.24
N LEU A 385 -18.54 19.39 -5.02
CA LEU A 385 -17.30 20.14 -4.79
C LEU A 385 -16.09 19.45 -5.43
N PHE A 386 -16.02 18.13 -5.34
CA PHE A 386 -14.95 17.36 -5.96
C PHE A 386 -14.98 17.47 -7.48
N GLY A 387 -16.20 17.47 -8.09
CA GLY A 387 -16.40 17.68 -9.53
C GLY A 387 -15.89 19.06 -9.99
N ILE A 388 -16.20 20.13 -9.24
CA ILE A 388 -15.73 21.48 -9.53
C ILE A 388 -14.20 21.56 -9.46
N VAL A 389 -13.59 21.00 -8.42
CA VAL A 389 -12.12 20.99 -8.29
C VAL A 389 -11.45 20.25 -9.44
N LYS A 390 -12.03 19.12 -9.90
CA LYS A 390 -11.54 18.36 -11.06
C LYS A 390 -11.64 19.15 -12.35
N LEU A 391 -12.76 19.86 -12.56
CA LEU A 391 -13.00 20.71 -13.72
C LEU A 391 -11.98 21.86 -13.79
N LEU A 392 -11.81 22.59 -12.68
CA LEU A 392 -10.86 23.71 -12.59
C LEU A 392 -9.42 23.28 -12.83
N ARG A 393 -9.02 22.09 -12.35
CA ARG A 393 -7.68 21.53 -12.63
C ARG A 393 -7.48 21.25 -14.12
N ARG A 394 -8.47 20.63 -14.78
CA ARG A 394 -8.41 20.35 -16.22
C ARG A 394 -8.32 21.64 -17.04
N GLN A 395 -9.12 22.66 -16.72
CA GLN A 395 -9.05 23.95 -17.39
C GLN A 395 -7.68 24.64 -17.24
N ARG A 396 -7.10 24.62 -16.03
CA ARG A 396 -5.75 25.16 -15.81
C ARG A 396 -4.67 24.42 -16.59
N ALA A 397 -4.78 23.09 -16.72
CA ALA A 397 -3.85 22.31 -17.52
C ALA A 397 -3.96 22.64 -19.01
N GLN A 398 -5.18 22.78 -19.53
CA GLN A 398 -5.41 23.17 -20.91
C GLN A 398 -4.89 24.58 -21.23
N LEU A 399 -5.03 25.53 -20.30
CA LEU A 399 -4.47 26.88 -20.44
C LEU A 399 -2.93 26.87 -20.45
N LYS A 400 -2.29 26.07 -19.58
CA LYS A 400 -0.83 25.89 -19.57
C LYS A 400 -0.26 25.18 -20.79
N ALA A 401 -1.05 24.36 -21.46
CA ALA A 401 -0.63 23.67 -22.69
C ALA A 401 -0.79 24.54 -23.95
N ARG A 402 -1.48 25.69 -23.84
CA ARG A 402 -1.68 26.67 -24.92
C ARG A 402 -0.75 27.88 -24.83
N SER A 403 -0.08 28.06 -23.69
CA SER A 403 0.99 29.05 -23.46
C SER A 403 2.36 28.42 -23.65
#